data_4fe2d3ab03d71df0595b12c9fd27d1a8
#
_entry.id   4fe2d3ab03d71df0595b12c9fd27d1a8
#
_cell.length_a   1.000
_cell.length_b   1.000
_cell.length_c   1.000
_cell.angle_alpha   90.00
_cell.angle_beta   90.00
_cell.angle_gamma   90.00
#
_symmetry.space_group_name_H-M   'P 1'
#
loop_
_entity.id
_entity.type
_entity.pdbx_description
1 polymer ?
#
loop_
_entity_poly.entity_id
_entity_poly.type
_entity_poly.pdbx_seq_one_letter_code
_entity_poly.pdbx_strand_id
1 'polypeptide(L)'
;MTQIRRGFYGPRVVAFGGGHGLSASLSALRLMTQNVTAVVTVADDGGSSGRLREEFGVLPPGDMRMALSALCDDGEWGQTWRDVLQHRFMSEGPMNGHALGNLLILALWEHFGESVTALDWVGQLLDIKGRVLPMSSTPLEIEAVVDGDGGRTTVRGQVAVATSTGHVHHVAVIPKNPPAQAEALVAVEEADWVILGPGSWYTSVIPHLLVPELREVLRTTKAKRALTLNLNAEKETQGMSAADHIR
;
A
#
# COMPACT_ATOMS: atom_id res chain seq x y z
N MET A 1 -19.62 -17.84 16.22
CA MET A 1 -19.08 -18.73 15.17
C MET A 1 -17.60 -18.89 15.40
N THR A 2 -17.13 -20.10 15.72
CA THR A 2 -15.73 -20.39 16.01
C THR A 2 -14.93 -20.27 14.73
N GLN A 3 -14.08 -19.24 14.61
CA GLN A 3 -13.10 -19.16 13.52
C GLN A 3 -12.20 -20.38 13.60
N ILE A 4 -12.30 -21.26 12.61
CA ILE A 4 -11.28 -22.29 12.38
C ILE A 4 -10.04 -21.52 11.97
N ARG A 5 -9.10 -21.32 12.90
CA ARG A 5 -7.74 -20.84 12.59
C ARG A 5 -7.14 -21.90 11.67
N ARG A 6 -7.15 -21.66 10.36
CA ARG A 6 -6.31 -22.40 9.42
C ARG A 6 -4.88 -22.18 9.92
N GLY A 7 -4.16 -23.24 10.26
CA GLY A 7 -2.76 -23.15 10.69
C GLY A 7 -1.96 -22.58 9.53
N PHE A 8 -1.59 -21.31 9.64
CA PHE A 8 -0.69 -20.68 8.69
C PHE A 8 0.73 -21.23 8.90
N TYR A 9 1.36 -21.68 7.82
CA TYR A 9 2.71 -22.23 7.86
C TYR A 9 3.72 -21.15 7.44
N GLY A 10 4.90 -21.16 8.09
CA GLY A 10 6.01 -20.28 7.78
C GLY A 10 6.11 -19.05 8.71
N PRO A 11 7.18 -18.24 8.54
CA PRO A 11 7.39 -17.04 9.35
C PRO A 11 6.30 -16.00 9.11
N ARG A 12 6.03 -15.19 10.14
CA ARG A 12 5.15 -14.02 10.04
C ARG A 12 5.92 -12.89 9.38
N VAL A 13 5.46 -12.46 8.21
CA VAL A 13 6.12 -11.43 7.40
C VAL A 13 5.17 -10.26 7.23
N VAL A 14 5.63 -9.06 7.61
CA VAL A 14 4.93 -7.80 7.31
C VAL A 14 5.66 -7.10 6.17
N ALA A 15 4.95 -6.83 5.07
CA ALA A 15 5.48 -6.12 3.91
C ALA A 15 4.84 -4.75 3.78
N PHE A 16 5.66 -3.71 3.72
CA PHE A 16 5.28 -2.31 3.60
C PHE A 16 5.50 -1.80 2.18
N GLY A 17 4.54 -1.04 1.66
CA GLY A 17 4.67 -0.41 0.35
C GLY A 17 3.34 0.00 -0.26
N GLY A 18 3.33 0.13 -1.58
CA GLY A 18 2.15 0.41 -2.41
C GLY A 18 2.37 -0.04 -3.85
N GLY A 19 1.31 0.00 -4.65
CA GLY A 19 1.35 -0.22 -6.08
C GLY A 19 2.00 -1.53 -6.53
N HIS A 20 2.69 -1.44 -7.65
CA HIS A 20 3.33 -2.58 -8.31
C HIS A 20 4.51 -3.17 -7.51
N GLY A 21 5.26 -2.32 -6.79
CA GLY A 21 6.40 -2.76 -5.99
C GLY A 21 5.97 -3.72 -4.88
N LEU A 22 5.01 -3.31 -4.06
CA LEU A 22 4.44 -4.16 -3.01
C LEU A 22 3.79 -5.42 -3.61
N SER A 23 3.01 -5.28 -4.69
CA SER A 23 2.36 -6.40 -5.38
C SER A 23 3.38 -7.48 -5.80
N ALA A 24 4.54 -7.08 -6.35
CA ALA A 24 5.61 -8.00 -6.71
C ALA A 24 6.19 -8.72 -5.48
N SER A 25 6.46 -7.98 -4.39
CA SER A 25 6.93 -8.58 -3.13
C SER A 25 5.93 -9.58 -2.57
N LEU A 26 4.63 -9.24 -2.53
CA LEU A 26 3.59 -10.13 -2.02
C LEU A 26 3.46 -11.41 -2.85
N SER A 27 3.55 -11.29 -4.18
CA SER A 27 3.52 -12.46 -5.08
C SER A 27 4.69 -13.41 -4.82
N ALA A 28 5.87 -12.91 -4.45
CA ALA A 28 7.00 -13.74 -4.07
C ALA A 28 6.84 -14.31 -2.65
N LEU A 29 6.43 -13.50 -1.69
CA LEU A 29 6.31 -13.88 -0.28
C LEU A 29 5.26 -14.97 -0.05
N ARG A 30 4.13 -14.93 -0.76
CA ARG A 30 3.08 -15.96 -0.63
C ARG A 30 3.53 -17.36 -1.06
N LEU A 31 4.64 -17.48 -1.82
CA LEU A 31 5.27 -18.75 -2.15
C LEU A 31 6.11 -19.31 -1.00
N MET A 32 6.51 -18.45 -0.06
CA MET A 32 7.39 -18.82 1.07
C MET A 32 6.63 -19.01 2.38
N THR A 33 5.56 -18.25 2.58
CA THR A 33 4.76 -18.28 3.81
C THR A 33 3.30 -17.91 3.54
N GLN A 34 2.40 -18.45 4.37
CA GLN A 34 0.99 -18.06 4.39
C GLN A 34 0.68 -16.99 5.43
N ASN A 35 1.68 -16.57 6.23
CA ASN A 35 1.56 -15.56 7.28
C ASN A 35 2.07 -14.19 6.78
N VAL A 36 1.55 -13.72 5.65
CA VAL A 36 1.92 -12.43 5.08
C VAL A 36 0.89 -11.38 5.46
N THR A 37 1.33 -10.26 6.02
CA THR A 37 0.51 -9.06 6.18
C THR A 37 1.07 -7.94 5.32
N ALA A 38 0.27 -7.43 4.40
CA ALA A 38 0.59 -6.24 3.62
C ALA A 38 0.11 -5.00 4.38
N VAL A 39 1.00 -4.06 4.68
CA VAL A 39 0.65 -2.73 5.20
C VAL A 39 0.80 -1.74 4.05
N VAL A 40 -0.32 -1.21 3.59
CA VAL A 40 -0.44 -0.53 2.31
C VAL A 40 -0.57 0.98 2.50
N THR A 41 0.15 1.75 1.67
CA THR A 41 0.00 3.22 1.64
C THR A 41 -1.42 3.65 1.28
N VAL A 42 -1.86 4.77 1.85
CA VAL A 42 -3.20 5.34 1.66
C VAL A 42 -3.14 6.77 1.10
N ALA A 43 -2.14 7.03 0.26
CA ALA A 43 -1.89 8.34 -0.32
C ALA A 43 -2.17 8.40 -1.85
N ASP A 44 -2.64 7.31 -2.46
CA ASP A 44 -2.94 7.26 -3.90
C ASP A 44 -4.04 8.26 -4.27
N ASP A 45 -3.71 9.20 -5.15
CA ASP A 45 -4.60 10.23 -5.70
C ASP A 45 -4.82 10.07 -7.21
N GLY A 46 -4.36 8.95 -7.79
CA GLY A 46 -4.41 8.72 -9.22
C GLY A 46 -5.64 7.94 -9.68
N GLY A 47 -6.02 8.15 -10.94
CA GLY A 47 -6.99 7.33 -11.68
C GLY A 47 -8.30 7.02 -10.95
N SER A 48 -8.64 5.73 -10.85
CA SER A 48 -9.86 5.27 -10.18
C SER A 48 -9.86 5.54 -8.68
N SER A 49 -8.72 5.38 -8.00
CA SER A 49 -8.60 5.61 -6.57
C SER A 49 -8.81 7.07 -6.20
N GLY A 50 -8.15 7.98 -6.94
CA GLY A 50 -8.27 9.42 -6.70
C GLY A 50 -9.71 9.90 -6.84
N ARG A 51 -10.42 9.48 -7.91
CA ARG A 51 -11.83 9.83 -8.11
C ARG A 51 -12.73 9.34 -6.99
N LEU A 52 -12.58 8.09 -6.54
CA LEU A 52 -13.38 7.54 -5.44
C LEU A 52 -13.06 8.23 -4.11
N ARG A 53 -11.79 8.51 -3.88
CA ARG A 53 -11.36 9.26 -2.69
C ARG A 53 -11.97 10.68 -2.66
N GLU A 54 -11.98 11.38 -3.80
CA GLU A 54 -12.53 12.73 -3.93
C GLU A 54 -14.05 12.73 -3.75
N GLU A 55 -14.76 11.77 -4.34
CA GLU A 55 -16.21 11.71 -4.32
C GLU A 55 -16.77 11.23 -2.98
N PHE A 56 -16.14 10.23 -2.36
CA PHE A 56 -16.67 9.55 -1.16
C PHE A 56 -15.91 9.87 0.13
N GLY A 57 -14.77 10.57 0.07
CA GLY A 57 -13.96 10.90 1.26
C GLY A 57 -13.30 9.68 1.92
N VAL A 58 -13.12 8.59 1.18
CA VAL A 58 -12.60 7.30 1.68
C VAL A 58 -11.10 7.14 1.48
N LEU A 59 -10.53 6.08 2.07
CA LEU A 59 -9.17 5.64 1.73
C LEU A 59 -9.08 5.27 0.24
N PRO A 60 -7.95 5.55 -0.43
CA PRO A 60 -7.78 5.15 -1.84
C PRO A 60 -7.68 3.61 -1.95
N PRO A 61 -8.61 2.94 -2.66
CA PRO A 61 -8.66 1.48 -2.66
C PRO A 61 -7.64 0.80 -3.60
N GLY A 62 -6.98 1.55 -4.49
CA GLY A 62 -6.21 0.98 -5.59
C GLY A 62 -5.05 0.10 -5.17
N ASP A 63 -4.21 0.59 -4.27
CA ASP A 63 -3.04 -0.16 -3.79
C ASP A 63 -3.46 -1.36 -2.93
N MET A 64 -4.52 -1.22 -2.12
CA MET A 64 -5.09 -2.33 -1.36
C MET A 64 -5.69 -3.41 -2.27
N ARG A 65 -6.39 -3.01 -3.34
CA ARG A 65 -6.85 -3.92 -4.39
C ARG A 65 -5.69 -4.69 -5.04
N MET A 66 -4.59 -4.00 -5.35
CA MET A 66 -3.40 -4.62 -5.92
C MET A 66 -2.77 -5.63 -4.96
N ALA A 67 -2.69 -5.30 -3.68
CA ALA A 67 -2.19 -6.20 -2.64
C ALA A 67 -3.07 -7.45 -2.49
N LEU A 68 -4.41 -7.28 -2.44
CA LEU A 68 -5.36 -8.39 -2.42
C LEU A 68 -5.19 -9.30 -3.63
N SER A 69 -5.10 -8.72 -4.83
CA SER A 69 -4.89 -9.46 -6.07
C SER A 69 -3.57 -10.26 -6.08
N ALA A 70 -2.50 -9.68 -5.51
CA ALA A 70 -1.19 -10.34 -5.43
C ALA A 70 -1.19 -11.55 -4.47
N LEU A 71 -2.06 -11.54 -3.47
CA LEU A 71 -2.19 -12.61 -2.48
C LEU A 71 -3.19 -13.71 -2.89
N CYS A 72 -3.92 -13.57 -4.00
CA CYS A 72 -4.74 -14.63 -4.58
C CYS A 72 -3.86 -15.83 -4.93
N ASP A 73 -4.38 -17.05 -4.76
CA ASP A 73 -3.66 -18.26 -5.18
C ASP A 73 -3.55 -18.40 -6.72
N ASP A 74 -2.86 -19.43 -7.18
CA ASP A 74 -2.67 -19.68 -8.61
C ASP A 74 -3.69 -20.67 -9.19
N GLY A 75 -4.67 -21.12 -8.40
CA GLY A 75 -5.78 -21.93 -8.86
C GLY A 75 -6.75 -21.13 -9.73
N GLU A 76 -7.68 -21.81 -10.38
CA GLU A 76 -8.67 -21.23 -11.28
C GLU A 76 -9.48 -20.11 -10.60
N TRP A 77 -9.89 -20.33 -9.33
CA TRP A 77 -10.61 -19.34 -8.53
C TRP A 77 -9.77 -18.07 -8.32
N GLY A 78 -8.54 -18.22 -7.84
CA GLY A 78 -7.64 -17.08 -7.56
C GLY A 78 -7.27 -16.31 -8.82
N GLN A 79 -7.03 -16.99 -9.95
CA GLN A 79 -6.76 -16.35 -11.24
C GLN A 79 -7.98 -15.57 -11.73
N THR A 80 -9.15 -16.19 -11.71
CA THR A 80 -10.41 -15.54 -12.14
C THR A 80 -10.69 -14.28 -11.33
N TRP A 81 -10.61 -14.36 -9.99
CA TRP A 81 -10.88 -13.21 -9.14
C TRP A 81 -9.81 -12.14 -9.22
N ARG A 82 -8.55 -12.50 -9.42
CA ARG A 82 -7.47 -11.54 -9.71
C ARG A 82 -7.81 -10.71 -10.95
N ASP A 83 -8.23 -11.36 -12.02
CA ASP A 83 -8.59 -10.69 -13.27
C ASP A 83 -9.84 -9.83 -13.11
N VAL A 84 -10.86 -10.34 -12.41
CA VAL A 84 -12.10 -9.61 -12.10
C VAL A 84 -11.81 -8.35 -11.28
N LEU A 85 -10.99 -8.43 -10.23
CA LEU A 85 -10.61 -7.26 -9.43
C LEU A 85 -9.83 -6.22 -10.22
N GLN A 86 -8.99 -6.67 -11.15
CA GLN A 86 -8.17 -5.80 -11.99
C GLN A 86 -8.94 -5.27 -13.20
N HIS A 87 -10.13 -5.83 -13.49
CA HIS A 87 -10.93 -5.39 -14.61
C HIS A 87 -11.23 -3.89 -14.53
N ARG A 88 -10.95 -3.17 -15.63
CA ARG A 88 -11.28 -1.76 -15.77
C ARG A 88 -12.39 -1.60 -16.79
N PHE A 89 -13.43 -0.88 -16.41
CA PHE A 89 -14.53 -0.58 -17.30
C PHE A 89 -14.06 0.33 -18.43
N MET A 90 -14.50 0.01 -19.64
CA MET A 90 -14.29 0.82 -20.83
C MET A 90 -15.63 1.40 -21.26
N SER A 91 -15.80 2.71 -21.17
CA SER A 91 -17.04 3.40 -21.53
C SER A 91 -16.74 4.86 -21.86
N GLU A 92 -17.71 5.57 -22.41
CA GLU A 92 -17.62 7.02 -22.63
C GLU A 92 -18.14 7.84 -21.43
N GLY A 93 -18.62 7.17 -20.39
CA GLY A 93 -19.21 7.80 -19.22
C GLY A 93 -18.31 7.80 -17.98
N PRO A 94 -18.84 8.20 -16.81
CA PRO A 94 -18.09 8.32 -15.56
C PRO A 94 -17.42 7.01 -15.10
N MET A 95 -17.97 5.85 -15.46
CA MET A 95 -17.41 4.55 -15.12
C MET A 95 -16.09 4.22 -15.84
N ASN A 96 -15.74 4.98 -16.88
CA ASN A 96 -14.55 4.71 -17.67
C ASN A 96 -13.28 4.69 -16.82
N GLY A 97 -12.52 3.61 -16.92
CA GLY A 97 -11.26 3.40 -16.21
C GLY A 97 -11.41 3.06 -14.71
N HIS A 98 -12.64 2.97 -14.15
CA HIS A 98 -12.81 2.43 -12.80
C HIS A 98 -12.48 0.94 -12.77
N ALA A 99 -11.70 0.54 -11.75
CA ALA A 99 -11.44 -0.87 -11.50
C ALA A 99 -12.59 -1.47 -10.69
N LEU A 100 -13.09 -2.65 -11.10
CA LEU A 100 -14.18 -3.31 -10.38
C LEU A 100 -13.81 -3.57 -8.91
N GLY A 101 -12.58 -4.01 -8.64
CA GLY A 101 -12.15 -4.26 -7.27
C GLY A 101 -12.13 -3.01 -6.39
N ASN A 102 -11.88 -1.82 -6.97
CA ASN A 102 -11.99 -0.56 -6.21
C ASN A 102 -13.44 -0.29 -5.79
N LEU A 103 -14.40 -0.54 -6.69
CA LEU A 103 -15.83 -0.38 -6.40
C LEU A 103 -16.32 -1.42 -5.39
N LEU A 104 -15.83 -2.66 -5.47
CA LEU A 104 -16.15 -3.72 -4.51
C LEU A 104 -15.66 -3.36 -3.10
N ILE A 105 -14.42 -2.90 -2.98
CA ILE A 105 -13.86 -2.46 -1.69
C ILE A 105 -14.67 -1.29 -1.13
N LEU A 106 -14.98 -0.29 -1.95
CA LEU A 106 -15.80 0.86 -1.55
C LEU A 106 -17.18 0.43 -1.04
N ALA A 107 -17.88 -0.44 -1.79
CA ALA A 107 -19.20 -0.91 -1.40
C ALA A 107 -19.20 -1.63 -0.04
N LEU A 108 -18.13 -2.40 0.25
CA LEU A 108 -17.99 -3.07 1.53
C LEU A 108 -17.61 -2.08 2.65
N TRP A 109 -16.84 -1.03 2.37
CA TRP A 109 -16.59 0.03 3.34
C TRP A 109 -17.87 0.76 3.73
N GLU A 110 -18.72 1.11 2.76
CA GLU A 110 -20.02 1.72 3.04
C GLU A 110 -20.93 0.77 3.86
N HIS A 111 -20.88 -0.54 3.56
CA HIS A 111 -21.71 -1.52 4.26
C HIS A 111 -21.28 -1.76 5.70
N PHE A 112 -19.96 -1.89 5.96
CA PHE A 112 -19.44 -2.22 7.30
C PHE A 112 -19.06 -0.98 8.13
N GLY A 113 -18.84 0.17 7.51
CA GLY A 113 -18.40 1.40 8.18
C GLY A 113 -16.95 1.35 8.70
N GLU A 114 -16.19 0.28 8.37
CA GLU A 114 -14.87 0.04 8.92
C GLU A 114 -13.97 -0.62 7.85
N SER A 115 -12.78 -0.02 7.62
CA SER A 115 -11.95 -0.36 6.47
C SER A 115 -11.32 -1.75 6.55
N VAL A 116 -10.85 -2.14 7.73
CA VAL A 116 -10.15 -3.43 7.92
C VAL A 116 -11.12 -4.59 7.80
N THR A 117 -12.29 -4.48 8.42
CA THR A 117 -13.36 -5.49 8.29
C THR A 117 -13.75 -5.71 6.83
N ALA A 118 -13.92 -4.65 6.05
CA ALA A 118 -14.24 -4.76 4.64
C ALA A 118 -13.12 -5.46 3.83
N LEU A 119 -11.85 -5.10 4.09
CA LEU A 119 -10.70 -5.74 3.44
C LEU A 119 -10.59 -7.23 3.82
N ASP A 120 -10.85 -7.57 5.09
CA ASP A 120 -10.89 -8.96 5.55
C ASP A 120 -12.00 -9.76 4.83
N TRP A 121 -13.18 -9.16 4.58
CA TRP A 121 -14.24 -9.78 3.79
C TRP A 121 -13.86 -9.98 2.32
N VAL A 122 -13.22 -9.00 1.70
CA VAL A 122 -12.67 -9.17 0.33
C VAL A 122 -11.63 -10.29 0.34
N GLY A 123 -10.73 -10.30 1.31
CA GLY A 123 -9.71 -11.35 1.44
C GLY A 123 -10.32 -12.76 1.57
N GLN A 124 -11.41 -12.91 2.33
CA GLN A 124 -12.13 -14.17 2.46
C GLN A 124 -12.80 -14.59 1.14
N LEU A 125 -13.46 -13.66 0.44
CA LEU A 125 -14.06 -13.91 -0.88
C LEU A 125 -13.02 -14.43 -1.88
N LEU A 126 -11.81 -13.89 -1.83
CA LEU A 126 -10.71 -14.21 -2.74
C LEU A 126 -9.89 -15.43 -2.31
N ASP A 127 -10.15 -15.98 -1.11
CA ASP A 127 -9.32 -17.01 -0.45
C ASP A 127 -7.82 -16.65 -0.44
N ILE A 128 -7.49 -15.37 -0.14
CA ILE A 128 -6.10 -14.93 -0.16
C ILE A 128 -5.23 -15.63 0.88
N LYS A 129 -3.94 -15.73 0.60
CA LYS A 129 -2.93 -16.27 1.54
C LYS A 129 -2.21 -15.10 2.20
N GLY A 130 -2.83 -14.56 3.25
CA GLY A 130 -2.34 -13.41 4.00
C GLY A 130 -3.44 -12.44 4.39
N ARG A 131 -3.04 -11.21 4.74
CA ARG A 131 -3.94 -10.12 5.15
C ARG A 131 -3.49 -8.80 4.54
N VAL A 132 -4.44 -7.90 4.23
CA VAL A 132 -4.16 -6.57 3.72
C VAL A 132 -4.71 -5.54 4.68
N LEU A 133 -3.87 -4.60 5.11
CA LEU A 133 -4.19 -3.54 6.06
C LEU A 133 -3.78 -2.18 5.50
N PRO A 134 -4.55 -1.11 5.70
CA PRO A 134 -4.09 0.23 5.42
C PRO A 134 -3.02 0.66 6.44
N MET A 135 -2.09 1.51 6.05
CA MET A 135 -1.07 2.06 6.96
C MET A 135 -1.65 3.02 8.00
N SER A 136 -2.75 3.67 7.67
CA SER A 136 -3.45 4.66 8.47
C SER A 136 -4.95 4.49 8.31
N SER A 137 -5.71 4.82 9.35
CA SER A 137 -7.18 4.83 9.31
C SER A 137 -7.75 6.07 8.61
N THR A 138 -6.91 7.02 8.21
CA THR A 138 -7.30 8.23 7.49
C THR A 138 -6.56 8.33 6.16
N PRO A 139 -7.21 8.88 5.09
CA PRO A 139 -6.53 9.14 3.83
C PRO A 139 -5.39 10.15 4.05
N LEU A 140 -4.27 9.92 3.37
CA LEU A 140 -3.10 10.80 3.44
C LEU A 140 -2.88 11.48 2.10
N GLU A 141 -2.28 12.67 2.15
CA GLU A 141 -1.72 13.34 0.99
C GLU A 141 -0.22 13.45 1.18
N ILE A 142 0.54 13.34 0.09
CA ILE A 142 2.00 13.51 0.12
C ILE A 142 2.32 14.93 -0.34
N GLU A 143 3.17 15.60 0.43
CA GLU A 143 3.75 16.90 0.07
C GLU A 143 5.28 16.74 0.00
N ALA A 144 5.89 17.24 -1.05
CA ALA A 144 7.35 17.24 -1.20
C ALA A 144 7.87 18.63 -1.55
N VAL A 145 9.06 18.96 -1.06
CA VAL A 145 9.82 20.12 -1.48
C VAL A 145 10.86 19.64 -2.48
N VAL A 146 10.77 20.10 -3.72
CA VAL A 146 11.62 19.67 -4.84
C VAL A 146 12.31 20.86 -5.49
N ASP A 147 13.46 20.61 -6.13
CA ASP A 147 14.11 21.62 -6.97
C ASP A 147 13.28 21.84 -8.25
N GLY A 148 13.06 23.09 -8.62
CA GLY A 148 12.42 23.51 -9.87
C GLY A 148 13.24 24.57 -10.58
N ASP A 149 12.82 24.98 -11.77
CA ASP A 149 13.55 25.93 -12.63
C ASP A 149 13.78 27.31 -11.99
N GLY A 150 12.94 27.70 -11.03
CA GLY A 150 13.03 28.98 -10.31
C GLY A 150 13.49 28.86 -8.85
N GLY A 151 14.01 27.70 -8.42
CA GLY A 151 14.34 27.40 -7.03
C GLY A 151 13.43 26.31 -6.44
N ARG A 152 13.44 26.19 -5.11
CA ARG A 152 12.64 25.18 -4.43
C ARG A 152 11.14 25.47 -4.53
N THR A 153 10.38 24.43 -4.88
CA THR A 153 8.90 24.49 -4.96
C THR A 153 8.27 23.37 -4.18
N THR A 154 7.06 23.60 -3.68
CA THR A 154 6.27 22.58 -3.00
C THR A 154 5.33 21.90 -3.98
N VAL A 155 5.41 20.58 -4.06
CA VAL A 155 4.56 19.72 -4.88
C VAL A 155 3.66 18.91 -3.97
N ARG A 156 2.36 18.84 -4.27
CA ARG A 156 1.37 18.06 -3.52
C ARG A 156 0.72 16.99 -4.41
N GLY A 157 0.42 15.88 -3.78
CA GLY A 157 -0.18 14.72 -4.40
C GLY A 157 0.84 13.64 -4.78
N GLN A 158 0.43 12.39 -4.62
CA GLN A 158 1.28 11.23 -4.87
C GLN A 158 1.77 11.18 -6.33
N VAL A 159 0.85 11.36 -7.29
CA VAL A 159 1.20 11.34 -8.73
C VAL A 159 2.15 12.48 -9.07
N ALA A 160 1.90 13.68 -8.56
CA ALA A 160 2.72 14.84 -8.84
C ALA A 160 4.14 14.68 -8.27
N VAL A 161 4.30 14.15 -7.06
CA VAL A 161 5.60 13.87 -6.44
C VAL A 161 6.34 12.77 -7.20
N ALA A 162 5.68 11.64 -7.52
CA ALA A 162 6.29 10.52 -8.23
C ALA A 162 6.76 10.87 -9.65
N THR A 163 6.15 11.88 -10.27
CA THR A 163 6.52 12.35 -11.62
C THR A 163 7.46 13.55 -11.62
N SER A 164 7.80 14.12 -10.45
CA SER A 164 8.73 15.23 -10.35
C SER A 164 10.12 14.82 -10.81
N THR A 165 10.82 15.75 -11.48
CA THR A 165 12.16 15.53 -12.05
C THR A 165 13.27 16.20 -11.24
N GLY A 166 12.92 17.01 -10.22
CA GLY A 166 13.87 17.71 -9.37
C GLY A 166 14.35 16.88 -8.19
N HIS A 167 15.44 17.31 -7.56
CA HIS A 167 15.89 16.69 -6.32
C HIS A 167 14.88 16.93 -5.19
N VAL A 168 14.45 15.85 -4.52
CA VAL A 168 13.53 15.91 -3.39
C VAL A 168 14.30 16.20 -2.11
N HIS A 169 14.03 17.35 -1.48
CA HIS A 169 14.68 17.78 -0.25
C HIS A 169 13.93 17.34 1.01
N HIS A 170 12.61 17.29 0.93
CA HIS A 170 11.77 16.97 2.07
C HIS A 170 10.46 16.34 1.59
N VAL A 171 9.97 15.37 2.36
CA VAL A 171 8.65 14.76 2.15
C VAL A 171 7.89 14.79 3.46
N ALA A 172 6.61 15.09 3.39
CA ALA A 172 5.68 15.10 4.51
C ALA A 172 4.36 14.42 4.11
N VAL A 173 3.60 14.00 5.09
CA VAL A 173 2.23 13.54 4.92
C VAL A 173 1.25 14.53 5.55
N ILE A 174 0.08 14.66 4.94
CA ILE A 174 -1.01 15.49 5.41
C ILE A 174 -2.23 14.57 5.64
N PRO A 175 -2.87 14.62 6.84
CA PRO A 175 -2.55 15.47 7.98
C PRO A 175 -1.21 15.12 8.63
N LYS A 176 -0.61 16.06 9.36
CA LYS A 176 0.57 15.80 10.18
C LYS A 176 0.22 14.85 11.33
N ASN A 177 1.12 13.90 11.60
CA ASN A 177 0.93 12.89 12.65
C ASN A 177 -0.39 12.10 12.50
N PRO A 178 -0.65 11.48 11.34
CA PRO A 178 -1.85 10.68 11.14
C PRO A 178 -1.84 9.46 12.07
N PRO A 179 -3.02 8.97 12.51
CA PRO A 179 -3.09 7.75 13.30
C PRO A 179 -2.70 6.55 12.45
N ALA A 180 -1.88 5.66 12.99
CA ALA A 180 -1.63 4.37 12.37
C ALA A 180 -2.86 3.46 12.48
N GLN A 181 -2.99 2.51 11.56
CA GLN A 181 -3.97 1.44 11.73
C GLN A 181 -3.52 0.51 12.86
N ALA A 182 -4.36 0.31 13.86
CA ALA A 182 -4.02 -0.45 15.07
C ALA A 182 -3.56 -1.89 14.76
N GLU A 183 -4.25 -2.56 13.84
CA GLU A 183 -3.91 -3.92 13.41
C GLU A 183 -2.56 -3.99 12.68
N ALA A 184 -2.13 -2.90 12.03
CA ALA A 184 -0.80 -2.83 11.42
C ALA A 184 0.30 -2.76 12.49
N LEU A 185 0.07 -2.03 13.58
CA LEU A 185 1.01 -2.00 14.72
C LEU A 185 1.17 -3.39 15.34
N VAL A 186 0.06 -4.05 15.64
CA VAL A 186 0.06 -5.42 16.19
C VAL A 186 0.77 -6.39 15.25
N ALA A 187 0.51 -6.30 13.94
CA ALA A 187 1.16 -7.17 12.97
C ALA A 187 2.68 -7.01 12.98
N VAL A 188 3.21 -5.78 13.13
CA VAL A 188 4.65 -5.50 13.20
C VAL A 188 5.25 -6.02 14.52
N GLU A 189 4.56 -5.86 15.65
CA GLU A 189 5.01 -6.37 16.96
C GLU A 189 5.16 -7.89 16.96
N GLU A 190 4.25 -8.58 16.28
CA GLU A 190 4.22 -10.03 16.17
C GLU A 190 5.06 -10.61 15.04
N ALA A 191 5.64 -9.79 14.18
CA ALA A 191 6.36 -10.23 12.99
C ALA A 191 7.69 -10.92 13.32
N ASP A 192 8.06 -11.90 12.49
CA ASP A 192 9.42 -12.45 12.44
C ASP A 192 10.31 -11.64 11.47
N TRP A 193 9.68 -11.09 10.43
CA TRP A 193 10.32 -10.25 9.42
C TRP A 193 9.46 -9.06 9.05
N VAL A 194 10.13 -7.93 8.85
CA VAL A 194 9.55 -6.72 8.26
C VAL A 194 10.31 -6.38 7.00
N ILE A 195 9.58 -6.15 5.91
CA ILE A 195 10.13 -5.82 4.59
C ILE A 195 9.56 -4.48 4.16
N LEU A 196 10.43 -3.51 3.86
CA LEU A 196 10.05 -2.22 3.29
C LEU A 196 10.43 -2.19 1.81
N GLY A 197 9.48 -1.84 0.95
CA GLY A 197 9.67 -1.79 -0.50
C GLY A 197 9.64 -3.17 -1.18
N PRO A 198 10.00 -3.22 -2.47
CA PRO A 198 10.39 -2.08 -3.34
C PRO A 198 9.19 -1.19 -3.68
N GLY A 199 9.43 -0.13 -4.41
CA GLY A 199 8.42 0.81 -4.89
C GLY A 199 8.97 2.23 -4.92
N SER A 200 8.13 3.16 -5.35
CA SER A 200 8.45 4.59 -5.36
C SER A 200 8.89 5.04 -3.95
N TRP A 201 10.12 5.57 -3.87
CA TRP A 201 10.77 5.80 -2.58
C TRP A 201 9.99 6.78 -1.71
N TYR A 202 9.69 7.95 -2.30
CA TYR A 202 9.04 9.03 -1.58
C TYR A 202 7.52 8.90 -1.48
N THR A 203 6.90 8.07 -2.32
CA THR A 203 5.43 7.97 -2.37
C THR A 203 4.87 6.63 -1.90
N SER A 204 5.69 5.57 -1.85
CA SER A 204 5.23 4.25 -1.42
C SER A 204 6.01 3.66 -0.23
N VAL A 205 7.27 4.08 0.01
CA VAL A 205 8.10 3.53 1.10
C VAL A 205 8.21 4.51 2.27
N ILE A 206 8.74 5.70 2.04
CA ILE A 206 8.95 6.73 3.08
C ILE A 206 7.67 7.12 3.82
N PRO A 207 6.46 7.20 3.20
CA PRO A 207 5.24 7.58 3.92
C PRO A 207 4.96 6.74 5.16
N HIS A 208 5.30 5.45 5.16
CA HIS A 208 5.13 4.59 6.33
C HIS A 208 5.99 5.05 7.53
N LEU A 209 7.18 5.58 7.26
CA LEU A 209 8.08 6.12 8.29
C LEU A 209 7.68 7.52 8.76
N LEU A 210 6.78 8.19 8.03
CA LEU A 210 6.23 9.50 8.40
C LEU A 210 5.00 9.39 9.31
N VAL A 211 4.43 8.19 9.48
CA VAL A 211 3.42 7.90 10.51
C VAL A 211 4.13 7.60 11.84
N PRO A 212 3.97 8.44 12.88
CA PRO A 212 4.79 8.35 14.09
C PRO A 212 4.74 7.00 14.79
N GLU A 213 3.54 6.41 14.93
CA GLU A 213 3.34 5.13 15.60
C GLU A 213 3.95 3.97 14.79
N LEU A 214 3.82 3.97 13.45
CA LEU A 214 4.47 2.98 12.59
C LEU A 214 5.99 3.09 12.68
N ARG A 215 6.53 4.30 12.65
CA ARG A 215 7.97 4.52 12.81
C ARG A 215 8.48 4.00 14.13
N GLU A 216 7.74 4.23 15.23
CA GLU A 216 8.14 3.77 16.55
C GLU A 216 8.10 2.25 16.67
N VAL A 217 7.05 1.58 16.22
CA VAL A 217 6.97 0.13 16.25
C VAL A 217 8.02 -0.52 15.35
N LEU A 218 8.32 0.07 14.17
CA LEU A 218 9.40 -0.38 13.29
C LEU A 218 10.78 -0.23 13.91
N ARG A 219 10.98 0.79 14.74
CA ARG A 219 12.24 1.02 15.48
C ARG A 219 12.44 0.03 16.61
N THR A 220 11.37 -0.35 17.29
CA THR A 220 11.40 -1.14 18.54
C THR A 220 11.16 -2.64 18.32
N THR A 221 10.60 -3.04 17.20
CA THR A 221 10.31 -4.44 16.89
C THR A 221 11.56 -5.32 16.95
N LYS A 222 11.36 -6.56 17.40
CA LYS A 222 12.38 -7.62 17.39
C LYS A 222 12.50 -8.32 16.04
N ALA A 223 11.59 -8.05 15.11
CA ALA A 223 11.59 -8.62 13.77
C ALA A 223 12.88 -8.27 13.02
N LYS A 224 13.33 -9.19 12.18
CA LYS A 224 14.40 -8.90 11.22
C LYS A 224 13.85 -7.93 10.18
N ARG A 225 14.64 -6.89 9.87
CA ARG A 225 14.24 -5.84 8.92
C ARG A 225 15.01 -5.96 7.62
N ALA A 226 14.29 -5.92 6.52
CA ALA A 226 14.86 -5.90 5.18
C ALA A 226 14.34 -4.67 4.42
N LEU A 227 15.23 -3.99 3.74
CA LEU A 227 14.92 -2.91 2.80
C LEU A 227 15.18 -3.44 1.40
N THR A 228 14.16 -3.39 0.55
CA THR A 228 14.27 -3.79 -0.86
C THR A 228 14.23 -2.55 -1.72
N LEU A 229 15.28 -2.32 -2.50
CA LEU A 229 15.39 -1.18 -3.41
C LEU A 229 14.97 -1.58 -4.82
N ASN A 230 14.51 -0.60 -5.60
CA ASN A 230 14.27 -0.77 -7.02
C ASN A 230 15.58 -1.07 -7.76
N LEU A 231 15.52 -1.96 -8.77
CA LEU A 231 16.68 -2.27 -9.61
C LEU A 231 17.12 -1.08 -10.46
N ASN A 232 16.17 -0.26 -10.89
CA ASN A 232 16.40 0.95 -11.64
C ASN A 232 15.93 2.16 -10.84
N ALA A 233 16.67 3.27 -10.92
CA ALA A 233 16.23 4.52 -10.34
C ALA A 233 14.95 5.01 -11.03
N GLU A 234 13.97 5.42 -10.24
CA GLU A 234 12.80 6.15 -10.73
C GLU A 234 13.13 7.64 -10.89
N LYS A 235 12.21 8.40 -11.52
CA LYS A 235 12.44 9.83 -11.77
C LYS A 235 12.77 10.60 -10.49
N GLU A 236 12.02 10.32 -9.42
CA GLU A 236 12.14 10.98 -8.11
C GLU A 236 13.46 10.64 -7.37
N THR A 237 14.10 9.51 -7.72
CA THR A 237 15.36 9.05 -7.10
C THR A 237 16.54 9.07 -8.07
N GLN A 238 16.39 9.77 -9.19
CA GLN A 238 17.46 9.86 -10.19
C GLN A 238 18.73 10.46 -9.59
N GLY A 239 19.84 9.74 -9.71
CA GLY A 239 21.14 10.14 -9.15
C GLY A 239 21.41 9.68 -7.71
N MET A 240 20.42 9.10 -7.02
CA MET A 240 20.63 8.51 -5.70
C MET A 240 21.34 7.16 -5.80
N SER A 241 22.33 6.95 -4.95
CA SER A 241 22.94 5.65 -4.73
C SER A 241 22.10 4.80 -3.74
N ALA A 242 22.36 3.51 -3.65
CA ALA A 242 21.74 2.66 -2.62
C ALA A 242 22.04 3.17 -1.19
N ALA A 243 23.21 3.77 -0.97
CA ALA A 243 23.58 4.34 0.33
C ALA A 243 22.74 5.59 0.68
N ASP A 244 22.31 6.36 -0.32
CA ASP A 244 21.48 7.55 -0.08
C ASP A 244 20.06 7.21 0.35
N HIS A 245 19.56 6.03 -0.01
CA HIS A 245 18.26 5.53 0.47
C HIS A 245 18.29 5.09 1.96
N ILE A 246 19.47 4.88 2.55
CA ILE A 246 19.63 4.35 3.91
C ILE A 246 20.01 5.47 4.90
N ARG A 247 20.48 6.61 4.43
CA ARG A 247 20.88 7.77 5.26
C ARG A 247 19.71 8.69 5.56
#